data_debd7d6af33349f8793e9aa851aea07a
#
_entry.id   debd7d6af33349f8793e9aa851aea07a
#
_cell.length_a   1.000
_cell.length_b   1.000
_cell.length_c   1.000
_cell.angle_alpha   90.00
_cell.angle_beta   90.00
_cell.angle_gamma   90.00
#
_symmetry.space_group_name_H-M   'P 1'
#
loop_
_entity.id
_entity.type
_entity.pdbx_description
1 polymer ?
#
loop_
_entity_poly.entity_id
_entity_poly.type
_entity_poly.pdbx_seq_one_letter_code
_entity_poly.pdbx_strand_id
1 'polypeptide(L)'
;MKDRDLIISPDDAQLARRKRRIIVIGSVVLVLAILFGVFGRRPTGRAIRGWQAQRHAKKAFAFINKEQWDDARSEAMAAFQLSPDQPEALRAVARYLTRLHAIEALDFWKALSKKTSLTRLDTRDEAMIAIIAGDIALADTTVRELTGSNAEPADWLLAAQLAMQKNQPEEAKLYLAKIVADSRATESEQFRAALLQLTLAANNPSERANALTRLEKLAAGKTATSLDALVILANNTLSAPVDSSDSTRNEAGRLASALENHPLAKAKHELLAFDLRIHADPTQREQLIARATAHWKDSDPDDCLDLTRWLNSKGEFQRVIDNISLEKAMQSSELFLRHLDALGGLGRWKEIEQQLRSGKFPLDPFLEAMYLARCNSQLGEQTASENNWQRALEAAQGDARKLMTLAQYAEQNKETEIAEVAYNNAAANTPRLRLAWDGRLRLAQASRDTKKIHAVLANMLLLWPDDLAIQNDEAYTRLLLSSPAAPETRRQAAAIEKLAEKLIERDPQSLPHRSLLALALLRQERAKDALRVYSQLQVKQDVVSGSALAVHAAILAATANLENAKTEAAQIKREQLLPEEQALVESLL
;
A
#
# COMPACT_ATOMS: atom_id res chain seq x y z
N MET A 1 9.49 16.83 17.37
CA MET A 1 8.53 16.16 16.47
C MET A 1 9.38 15.35 15.53
N LYS A 2 9.34 14.03 15.67
CA LYS A 2 10.24 13.13 14.93
C LYS A 2 9.62 12.82 13.59
N ASP A 3 10.30 13.24 12.52
CA ASP A 3 10.05 12.79 11.16
C ASP A 3 10.14 11.26 11.13
N ARG A 4 9.03 10.63 10.79
CA ARG A 4 9.03 9.23 10.39
C ARG A 4 9.33 9.21 8.90
N ASP A 5 10.61 9.15 8.58
CA ASP A 5 11.03 8.73 7.24
C ASP A 5 10.42 7.35 6.97
N LEU A 6 9.50 7.31 6.02
CA LEU A 6 9.01 6.08 5.44
C LEU A 6 10.20 5.39 4.78
N ILE A 7 10.78 4.43 5.49
CA ILE A 7 11.74 3.48 4.93
C ILE A 7 10.98 2.73 3.83
N ILE A 8 11.17 3.15 2.60
CA ILE A 8 10.71 2.40 1.42
C ILE A 8 11.49 1.09 1.48
N SER A 9 10.79 -0.01 1.72
CA SER A 9 11.43 -1.32 1.81
C SER A 9 12.16 -1.63 0.49
N PRO A 10 13.24 -2.42 0.52
CA PRO A 10 13.93 -2.88 -0.69
C PRO A 10 13.00 -3.56 -1.69
N ASP A 11 11.91 -4.18 -1.21
CA ASP A 11 10.84 -4.71 -2.04
C ASP A 11 10.05 -3.63 -2.78
N ASP A 12 9.90 -2.44 -2.19
CA ASP A 12 9.24 -1.32 -2.88
C ASP A 12 10.08 -0.77 -4.04
N ALA A 13 11.40 -0.85 -3.96
CA ALA A 13 12.28 -0.46 -5.07
C ALA A 13 12.31 -1.53 -6.18
N GLN A 14 12.26 -2.83 -5.86
CA GLN A 14 12.05 -3.90 -6.84
C GLN A 14 10.60 -3.89 -7.36
N LEU A 15 9.63 -3.66 -6.49
CA LEU A 15 8.25 -3.40 -6.86
C LEU A 15 8.12 -2.11 -7.69
N ALA A 16 8.88 -1.07 -7.42
CA ALA A 16 8.90 0.15 -8.21
C ALA A 16 9.61 -0.05 -9.56
N ARG A 17 10.70 -0.85 -9.64
CA ARG A 17 11.30 -1.27 -10.91
C ARG A 17 10.37 -2.23 -11.66
N ARG A 18 9.74 -3.16 -10.99
CA ARG A 18 8.65 -3.99 -11.54
C ARG A 18 7.46 -3.10 -11.94
N LYS A 19 7.05 -2.17 -11.10
CA LYS A 19 5.94 -1.24 -11.34
C LYS A 19 6.24 -0.21 -12.43
N ARG A 20 7.42 0.30 -12.65
CA ARG A 20 7.75 1.20 -13.78
C ARG A 20 7.49 0.54 -15.14
N ARG A 21 7.64 -0.75 -15.26
CA ARG A 21 7.39 -1.51 -16.49
C ARG A 21 5.90 -1.76 -16.77
N ILE A 22 5.05 -1.68 -15.76
CA ILE A 22 3.62 -2.07 -15.82
C ILE A 22 2.71 -1.08 -16.56
N ILE A 23 2.95 0.18 -16.57
CA ILE A 23 1.95 1.22 -16.93
C ILE A 23 2.01 1.68 -18.34
N VAL A 24 3.08 1.49 -18.98
CA VAL A 24 2.98 1.56 -20.44
C VAL A 24 1.91 0.59 -20.96
N ILE A 25 1.41 -0.31 -20.11
CA ILE A 25 0.40 -1.33 -20.47
C ILE A 25 -1.02 -0.82 -20.40
N GLY A 26 -1.39 -0.05 -19.42
CA GLY A 26 -2.78 0.46 -19.32
C GLY A 26 -3.19 1.28 -20.53
N SER A 27 -2.30 2.15 -21.02
CA SER A 27 -2.54 2.93 -22.23
C SER A 27 -2.56 2.07 -23.51
N VAL A 28 -1.75 1.00 -23.58
CA VAL A 28 -1.73 0.12 -24.75
C VAL A 28 -2.95 -0.82 -24.76
N VAL A 29 -3.42 -1.31 -23.62
CA VAL A 29 -4.65 -2.12 -23.52
C VAL A 29 -5.87 -1.33 -23.95
N LEU A 30 -5.95 -0.05 -23.57
CA LEU A 30 -7.06 0.83 -24.00
C LEU A 30 -7.03 1.10 -25.50
N VAL A 31 -5.85 1.35 -26.07
CA VAL A 31 -5.69 1.53 -27.55
C VAL A 31 -6.02 0.24 -28.30
N LEU A 32 -5.69 -0.92 -27.75
CA LEU A 32 -6.02 -2.21 -28.36
C LEU A 32 -7.50 -2.57 -28.30
N ALA A 33 -8.21 -2.17 -27.25
CA ALA A 33 -9.66 -2.32 -27.16
C ALA A 33 -10.38 -1.46 -28.21
N ILE A 34 -9.82 -0.32 -28.57
CA ILE A 34 -10.35 0.58 -29.62
C ILE A 34 -10.08 0.03 -31.04
N LEU A 35 -8.88 -0.54 -31.26
CA LEU A 35 -8.55 -1.18 -32.55
C LEU A 35 -9.35 -2.47 -32.80
N PHE A 36 -9.90 -3.09 -31.76
CA PHE A 36 -10.73 -4.29 -31.79
C PHE A 36 -12.03 -4.13 -32.59
N GLY A 37 -12.60 -2.92 -32.66
CA GLY A 37 -13.84 -2.64 -33.40
C GLY A 37 -13.70 -2.60 -34.91
N VAL A 38 -12.47 -2.48 -35.45
CA VAL A 38 -12.24 -2.11 -36.85
C VAL A 38 -11.84 -3.28 -37.79
N PHE A 39 -11.26 -4.39 -37.29
CA PHE A 39 -10.63 -5.40 -38.17
C PHE A 39 -11.26 -6.81 -38.20
N GLY A 40 -12.54 -6.98 -37.93
CA GLY A 40 -13.20 -8.28 -38.02
C GLY A 40 -13.81 -8.60 -39.39
N ARG A 41 -13.16 -9.41 -40.22
CA ARG A 41 -13.83 -10.33 -41.21
C ARG A 41 -12.86 -10.95 -42.22
N ARG A 42 -12.53 -12.26 -42.08
CA ARG A 42 -12.33 -13.24 -43.17
C ARG A 42 -11.89 -14.61 -42.57
N PRO A 43 -12.50 -15.76 -42.96
CA PRO A 43 -12.33 -17.06 -42.23
C PRO A 43 -10.99 -17.79 -42.45
N THR A 44 -10.31 -17.62 -43.59
CA THR A 44 -9.02 -18.32 -43.85
C THR A 44 -7.80 -17.71 -43.15
N GLY A 45 -7.83 -16.41 -42.87
CA GLY A 45 -6.78 -15.75 -42.07
C GLY A 45 -6.90 -15.95 -40.56
N ARG A 46 -8.06 -16.43 -40.08
CA ARG A 46 -8.28 -16.64 -38.61
C ARG A 46 -7.49 -17.82 -38.05
N ALA A 47 -7.42 -18.93 -38.78
CA ALA A 47 -6.70 -20.12 -38.32
C ALA A 47 -5.19 -19.87 -38.25
N ILE A 48 -4.61 -19.21 -39.25
CA ILE A 48 -3.17 -18.87 -39.27
C ILE A 48 -2.85 -17.88 -38.16
N ARG A 49 -3.65 -16.83 -37.99
CA ARG A 49 -3.50 -15.83 -36.93
C ARG A 49 -3.68 -16.46 -35.55
N GLY A 50 -4.64 -17.38 -35.38
CA GLY A 50 -4.82 -18.12 -34.11
C GLY A 50 -3.61 -18.98 -33.75
N TRP A 51 -3.02 -19.68 -34.72
CA TRP A 51 -1.81 -20.44 -34.50
C TRP A 51 -0.60 -19.55 -34.16
N GLN A 52 -0.43 -18.42 -34.85
CA GLN A 52 0.61 -17.44 -34.53
C GLN A 52 0.40 -16.84 -33.12
N ALA A 53 -0.83 -16.47 -32.76
CA ALA A 53 -1.19 -15.99 -31.44
C ALA A 53 -0.81 -16.99 -30.34
N GLN A 54 -1.10 -18.28 -30.55
CA GLN A 54 -0.73 -19.34 -29.61
C GLN A 54 0.80 -19.47 -29.44
N ARG A 55 1.56 -19.30 -30.55
CA ARG A 55 3.03 -19.32 -30.48
C ARG A 55 3.59 -18.15 -29.68
N HIS A 56 3.06 -16.94 -29.90
CA HIS A 56 3.42 -15.76 -29.10
C HIS A 56 3.02 -15.91 -27.63
N ALA A 57 1.82 -16.44 -27.34
CA ALA A 57 1.40 -16.72 -25.98
C ALA A 57 2.33 -17.68 -25.23
N LYS A 58 2.80 -18.77 -25.91
CA LYS A 58 3.79 -19.69 -25.32
C LYS A 58 5.11 -19.01 -24.98
N LYS A 59 5.58 -18.09 -25.83
CA LYS A 59 6.80 -17.31 -25.54
C LYS A 59 6.56 -16.35 -24.38
N ALA A 60 5.39 -15.68 -24.34
CA ALA A 60 5.03 -14.83 -23.22
C ALA A 60 5.07 -15.57 -21.89
N PHE A 61 4.54 -16.80 -21.81
CA PHE A 61 4.64 -17.63 -20.61
C PHE A 61 6.08 -17.95 -20.22
N ALA A 62 6.94 -18.23 -21.20
CA ALA A 62 8.36 -18.51 -20.96
C ALA A 62 9.08 -17.27 -20.39
N PHE A 63 8.79 -16.09 -20.90
CA PHE A 63 9.34 -14.83 -20.39
C PHE A 63 8.78 -14.44 -19.03
N ILE A 64 7.46 -14.65 -18.78
CA ILE A 64 6.84 -14.46 -17.47
C ILE A 64 7.54 -15.31 -16.40
N ASN A 65 7.82 -16.59 -16.72
CA ASN A 65 8.50 -17.51 -15.79
C ASN A 65 9.96 -17.10 -15.51
N LYS A 66 10.58 -16.36 -16.43
CA LYS A 66 11.94 -15.82 -16.28
C LYS A 66 11.95 -14.39 -15.72
N GLU A 67 10.81 -13.84 -15.41
CA GLU A 67 10.62 -12.44 -14.97
C GLU A 67 11.17 -11.40 -15.99
N GLN A 68 11.25 -11.77 -17.26
CA GLN A 68 11.65 -10.89 -18.37
C GLN A 68 10.43 -10.10 -18.86
N TRP A 69 10.08 -9.04 -18.12
CA TRP A 69 8.78 -8.38 -18.23
C TRP A 69 8.55 -7.64 -19.54
N ASP A 70 9.58 -7.03 -20.15
CA ASP A 70 9.44 -6.31 -21.41
C ASP A 70 9.18 -7.26 -22.57
N ASP A 71 9.91 -8.38 -22.59
CA ASP A 71 9.72 -9.43 -23.58
C ASP A 71 8.37 -10.14 -23.39
N ALA A 72 8.01 -10.44 -22.13
CA ALA A 72 6.73 -11.03 -21.78
C ALA A 72 5.56 -10.15 -22.26
N ARG A 73 5.67 -8.84 -22.06
CA ARG A 73 4.71 -7.87 -22.54
C ARG A 73 4.57 -7.89 -24.05
N SER A 74 5.71 -7.74 -24.73
CA SER A 74 5.74 -7.69 -26.19
C SER A 74 5.08 -8.92 -26.80
N GLU A 75 5.40 -10.11 -26.31
CA GLU A 75 4.85 -11.38 -26.81
C GLU A 75 3.38 -11.58 -26.41
N ALA A 76 2.96 -11.22 -25.19
CA ALA A 76 1.55 -11.29 -24.77
C ALA A 76 0.67 -10.34 -25.61
N MET A 77 1.16 -9.12 -25.87
CA MET A 77 0.46 -8.15 -26.67
C MET A 77 0.38 -8.57 -28.15
N ALA A 78 1.48 -9.11 -28.71
CA ALA A 78 1.47 -9.66 -30.06
C ALA A 78 0.46 -10.80 -30.21
N ALA A 79 0.39 -11.70 -29.22
CA ALA A 79 -0.61 -12.77 -29.20
C ALA A 79 -2.04 -12.22 -29.24
N PHE A 80 -2.34 -11.23 -28.40
CA PHE A 80 -3.65 -10.63 -28.30
C PHE A 80 -4.03 -9.84 -29.56
N GLN A 81 -3.10 -9.07 -30.14
CA GLN A 81 -3.33 -8.34 -31.39
C GLN A 81 -3.65 -9.26 -32.58
N LEU A 82 -2.97 -10.40 -32.66
CA LEU A 82 -3.18 -11.38 -33.73
C LEU A 82 -4.55 -12.06 -33.63
N SER A 83 -4.97 -12.44 -32.43
CA SER A 83 -6.25 -13.12 -32.22
C SER A 83 -6.78 -12.87 -30.80
N PRO A 84 -7.52 -11.79 -30.58
CA PRO A 84 -8.01 -11.39 -29.26
C PRO A 84 -8.98 -12.39 -28.60
N ASP A 85 -9.67 -13.18 -29.41
CA ASP A 85 -10.59 -14.21 -28.93
C ASP A 85 -9.94 -15.56 -28.62
N GLN A 86 -8.64 -15.69 -28.90
CA GLN A 86 -7.90 -16.92 -28.67
C GLN A 86 -7.66 -17.12 -27.16
N PRO A 87 -8.09 -18.25 -26.57
CA PRO A 87 -7.95 -18.49 -25.13
C PRO A 87 -6.51 -18.33 -24.61
N GLU A 88 -5.52 -18.83 -25.34
CA GLU A 88 -4.10 -18.71 -24.95
C GLU A 88 -3.59 -17.26 -24.99
N ALA A 89 -4.09 -16.45 -25.93
CA ALA A 89 -3.73 -15.03 -25.99
C ALA A 89 -4.34 -14.26 -24.81
N LEU A 90 -5.62 -14.49 -24.49
CA LEU A 90 -6.27 -13.94 -23.31
C LEU A 90 -5.54 -14.35 -22.02
N ARG A 91 -5.21 -15.65 -21.88
CA ARG A 91 -4.47 -16.19 -20.75
C ARG A 91 -3.10 -15.54 -20.60
N ALA A 92 -2.38 -15.33 -21.70
CA ALA A 92 -1.05 -14.70 -21.65
C ALA A 92 -1.11 -13.26 -21.13
N VAL A 93 -2.06 -12.46 -21.63
CA VAL A 93 -2.27 -11.09 -21.15
C VAL A 93 -2.75 -11.09 -19.70
N ALA A 94 -3.77 -11.90 -19.37
CA ALA A 94 -4.29 -12.01 -18.02
C ALA A 94 -3.19 -12.37 -17.00
N ARG A 95 -2.40 -13.41 -17.29
CA ARG A 95 -1.31 -13.86 -16.41
C ARG A 95 -0.20 -12.82 -16.31
N TYR A 96 0.18 -12.19 -17.41
CA TYR A 96 1.14 -11.10 -17.39
C TYR A 96 0.69 -9.95 -16.47
N LEU A 97 -0.55 -9.47 -16.64
CA LEU A 97 -1.13 -8.42 -15.81
C LEU A 97 -1.24 -8.85 -14.33
N THR A 98 -1.62 -10.10 -14.08
CA THR A 98 -1.69 -10.67 -12.72
C THR A 98 -0.34 -10.64 -12.02
N ARG A 99 0.75 -11.06 -12.71
CA ARG A 99 2.11 -11.01 -12.13
C ARG A 99 2.56 -9.59 -11.80
N LEU A 100 1.96 -8.64 -12.44
CA LEU A 100 2.20 -7.23 -12.22
C LEU A 100 1.21 -6.59 -11.23
N HIS A 101 0.30 -7.37 -10.65
CA HIS A 101 -0.77 -6.92 -9.76
C HIS A 101 -1.69 -5.85 -10.39
N ALA A 102 -1.83 -5.88 -11.71
CA ALA A 102 -2.69 -4.95 -12.44
C ALA A 102 -4.13 -5.46 -12.41
N ILE A 103 -5.05 -4.67 -11.86
CA ILE A 103 -6.46 -5.06 -11.67
C ILE A 103 -7.21 -5.29 -12.99
N GLU A 104 -6.72 -4.72 -14.08
CA GLU A 104 -7.22 -4.93 -15.43
C GLU A 104 -7.14 -6.41 -15.87
N ALA A 105 -6.33 -7.22 -15.20
CA ALA A 105 -6.29 -8.67 -15.40
C ALA A 105 -7.67 -9.32 -15.25
N LEU A 106 -8.54 -8.78 -14.37
CA LEU A 106 -9.89 -9.31 -14.15
C LEU A 106 -10.75 -9.36 -15.42
N ASP A 107 -10.65 -8.34 -16.26
CA ASP A 107 -11.41 -8.30 -17.51
C ASP A 107 -10.96 -9.41 -18.47
N PHE A 108 -9.67 -9.72 -18.48
CA PHE A 108 -9.12 -10.80 -19.31
C PHE A 108 -9.45 -12.18 -18.75
N TRP A 109 -9.41 -12.38 -17.42
CA TRP A 109 -9.84 -13.61 -16.77
C TRP A 109 -11.33 -13.87 -17.03
N LYS A 110 -12.17 -12.85 -16.87
CA LYS A 110 -13.60 -12.91 -17.18
C LYS A 110 -13.88 -13.18 -18.66
N ALA A 111 -13.08 -12.63 -19.58
CA ALA A 111 -13.18 -12.93 -20.99
C ALA A 111 -12.76 -14.37 -21.30
N LEU A 112 -11.73 -14.87 -20.64
CA LEU A 112 -11.22 -16.24 -20.79
C LEU A 112 -12.23 -17.27 -20.26
N SER A 113 -12.81 -17.04 -19.07
CA SER A 113 -13.79 -17.97 -18.47
C SER A 113 -15.05 -18.19 -19.31
N LYS A 114 -15.42 -17.20 -20.14
CA LYS A 114 -16.51 -17.34 -21.12
C LYS A 114 -16.14 -18.21 -22.33
N LYS A 115 -14.86 -18.45 -22.58
CA LYS A 115 -14.37 -19.18 -23.75
C LYS A 115 -13.93 -20.62 -23.40
N THR A 116 -13.41 -20.83 -22.21
CA THR A 116 -12.91 -22.12 -21.72
C THR A 116 -12.94 -22.19 -20.20
N SER A 117 -12.94 -23.42 -19.65
CA SER A 117 -12.74 -23.61 -18.22
C SER A 117 -11.37 -23.12 -17.80
N LEU A 118 -11.29 -22.45 -16.65
CA LEU A 118 -10.04 -22.03 -16.06
C LEU A 118 -9.30 -23.25 -15.48
N THR A 119 -7.99 -23.25 -15.62
CA THR A 119 -7.15 -24.21 -14.90
C THR A 119 -7.01 -23.78 -13.44
N ARG A 120 -6.62 -24.69 -12.53
CA ARG A 120 -6.37 -24.34 -11.12
C ARG A 120 -5.42 -23.14 -10.97
N LEU A 121 -4.36 -23.06 -11.79
CA LEU A 121 -3.45 -21.93 -11.79
C LEU A 121 -4.12 -20.64 -12.25
N ASP A 122 -4.98 -20.70 -13.27
CA ASP A 122 -5.74 -19.55 -13.75
C ASP A 122 -6.72 -19.07 -12.66
N THR A 123 -7.42 -19.99 -11.96
CA THR A 123 -8.31 -19.66 -10.84
C THR A 123 -7.55 -19.03 -9.67
N ARG A 124 -6.32 -19.48 -9.37
CA ARG A 124 -5.44 -18.81 -8.37
C ARG A 124 -5.07 -17.39 -8.79
N ASP A 125 -4.70 -17.21 -10.05
CA ASP A 125 -4.34 -15.91 -10.59
C ASP A 125 -5.56 -14.96 -10.57
N GLU A 126 -6.76 -15.44 -10.92
CA GLU A 126 -8.02 -14.69 -10.83
C GLU A 126 -8.38 -14.34 -9.38
N ALA A 127 -8.30 -15.32 -8.45
CA ALA A 127 -8.55 -15.10 -7.02
C ALA A 127 -7.61 -14.03 -6.44
N MET A 128 -6.31 -14.10 -6.76
CA MET A 128 -5.32 -13.14 -6.29
C MET A 128 -5.68 -11.71 -6.74
N ILE A 129 -6.01 -11.54 -8.02
CA ILE A 129 -6.38 -10.21 -8.53
C ILE A 129 -7.73 -9.75 -8.01
N ALA A 130 -8.69 -10.63 -7.80
CA ALA A 130 -9.97 -10.30 -7.19
C ALA A 130 -9.79 -9.77 -5.75
N ILE A 131 -8.90 -10.41 -4.97
CA ILE A 131 -8.51 -9.95 -3.63
C ILE A 131 -7.88 -8.55 -3.71
N ILE A 132 -6.91 -8.34 -4.60
CA ILE A 132 -6.23 -7.05 -4.77
C ILE A 132 -7.20 -5.94 -5.19
N ALA A 133 -8.15 -6.27 -6.08
CA ALA A 133 -9.16 -5.31 -6.56
C ALA A 133 -10.28 -5.04 -5.53
N GLY A 134 -10.35 -5.82 -4.44
CA GLY A 134 -11.43 -5.74 -3.46
C GLY A 134 -12.77 -6.28 -3.98
N ASP A 135 -12.76 -7.12 -5.02
CA ASP A 135 -13.95 -7.83 -5.50
C ASP A 135 -14.18 -9.07 -4.63
N ILE A 136 -14.74 -8.83 -3.42
CA ILE A 136 -14.93 -9.87 -2.41
C ILE A 136 -15.84 -11.00 -2.91
N ALA A 137 -16.86 -10.68 -3.72
CA ALA A 137 -17.80 -11.68 -4.22
C ALA A 137 -17.11 -12.67 -5.19
N LEU A 138 -16.30 -12.16 -6.12
CA LEU A 138 -15.51 -12.98 -7.03
C LEU A 138 -14.43 -13.75 -6.26
N ALA A 139 -13.70 -13.08 -5.37
CA ALA A 139 -12.66 -13.71 -4.54
C ALA A 139 -13.22 -14.86 -3.70
N ASP A 140 -14.38 -14.69 -3.06
CA ASP A 140 -15.04 -15.71 -2.24
C ASP A 140 -15.43 -16.94 -3.08
N THR A 141 -15.94 -16.71 -4.28
CA THR A 141 -16.33 -17.79 -5.20
C THR A 141 -15.09 -18.59 -5.67
N THR A 142 -14.06 -17.91 -6.13
CA THR A 142 -12.83 -18.54 -6.66
C THR A 142 -12.03 -19.23 -5.56
N VAL A 143 -11.90 -18.61 -4.38
CA VAL A 143 -11.21 -19.21 -3.23
C VAL A 143 -11.97 -20.44 -2.72
N ARG A 144 -13.31 -20.42 -2.66
CA ARG A 144 -14.10 -21.59 -2.27
C ARG A 144 -13.92 -22.75 -3.23
N GLU A 145 -13.83 -22.51 -4.53
CA GLU A 145 -13.50 -23.53 -5.52
C GLU A 145 -12.12 -24.14 -5.26
N LEU A 146 -11.09 -23.31 -5.01
CA LEU A 146 -9.72 -23.74 -4.76
C LEU A 146 -9.56 -24.52 -3.44
N THR A 147 -10.30 -24.14 -2.40
CA THR A 147 -10.21 -24.73 -1.05
C THR A 147 -11.14 -25.93 -0.86
N GLY A 148 -11.83 -26.38 -1.88
CA GLY A 148 -12.63 -27.62 -1.89
C GLY A 148 -11.77 -28.89 -1.75
N SER A 149 -12.07 -29.93 -2.49
CA SER A 149 -11.29 -31.16 -2.49
C SER A 149 -9.87 -30.93 -3.03
N ASN A 150 -8.83 -31.46 -2.36
CA ASN A 150 -7.42 -31.39 -2.75
C ASN A 150 -6.80 -29.99 -2.73
N ALA A 151 -7.14 -29.17 -1.76
CA ALA A 151 -6.49 -27.87 -1.58
C ALA A 151 -4.98 -27.99 -1.35
N GLU A 152 -4.24 -27.03 -1.90
CA GLU A 152 -2.79 -26.95 -1.81
C GLU A 152 -2.38 -25.75 -0.93
N PRO A 153 -1.12 -25.68 -0.43
CA PRO A 153 -0.66 -24.56 0.39
C PRO A 153 -0.90 -23.19 -0.23
N ALA A 154 -0.71 -23.03 -1.53
CA ALA A 154 -0.99 -21.80 -2.27
C ALA A 154 -2.47 -21.37 -2.20
N ASP A 155 -3.40 -22.33 -2.16
CA ASP A 155 -4.83 -22.06 -2.06
C ASP A 155 -5.22 -21.55 -0.67
N TRP A 156 -4.59 -22.13 0.37
CA TRP A 156 -4.77 -21.67 1.75
C TRP A 156 -4.20 -20.28 1.98
N LEU A 157 -3.12 -19.89 1.26
CA LEU A 157 -2.62 -18.52 1.30
C LEU A 157 -3.64 -17.51 0.79
N LEU A 158 -4.29 -17.80 -0.34
CA LEU A 158 -5.34 -16.94 -0.89
C LEU A 158 -6.55 -16.88 0.06
N ALA A 159 -6.92 -18.02 0.65
CA ALA A 159 -8.00 -18.07 1.64
C ALA A 159 -7.68 -17.23 2.88
N ALA A 160 -6.44 -17.28 3.39
CA ALA A 160 -6.02 -16.47 4.51
C ALA A 160 -6.03 -14.97 4.17
N GLN A 161 -5.54 -14.58 2.99
CA GLN A 161 -5.57 -13.20 2.52
C GLN A 161 -6.99 -12.66 2.38
N LEU A 162 -7.90 -13.46 1.80
CA LEU A 162 -9.31 -13.09 1.70
C LEU A 162 -9.96 -12.94 3.07
N ALA A 163 -9.71 -13.86 4.01
CA ALA A 163 -10.23 -13.79 5.36
C ALA A 163 -9.72 -12.52 6.09
N MET A 164 -8.45 -12.15 5.91
CA MET A 164 -7.91 -10.89 6.44
C MET A 164 -8.64 -9.67 5.85
N GLN A 165 -8.88 -9.67 4.56
CA GLN A 165 -9.60 -8.57 3.89
C GLN A 165 -11.06 -8.46 4.35
N LYS A 166 -11.68 -9.61 4.69
CA LYS A 166 -13.04 -9.69 5.27
C LYS A 166 -13.07 -9.36 6.76
N ASN A 167 -11.94 -8.98 7.36
CA ASN A 167 -11.76 -8.78 8.80
C ASN A 167 -12.15 -10.01 9.63
N GLN A 168 -11.73 -11.19 9.19
CA GLN A 168 -11.98 -12.48 9.84
C GLN A 168 -10.65 -13.11 10.32
N PRO A 169 -9.98 -12.53 11.34
CA PRO A 169 -8.63 -12.93 11.73
C PRO A 169 -8.54 -14.39 12.22
N GLU A 170 -9.55 -14.90 12.89
CA GLU A 170 -9.54 -16.29 13.38
C GLU A 170 -9.63 -17.29 12.22
N GLU A 171 -10.39 -16.98 11.18
CA GLU A 171 -10.46 -17.81 9.98
C GLU A 171 -9.14 -17.76 9.21
N ALA A 172 -8.52 -16.59 9.10
CA ALA A 172 -7.19 -16.45 8.51
C ALA A 172 -6.14 -17.30 9.26
N LYS A 173 -6.15 -17.29 10.60
CA LYS A 173 -5.25 -18.12 11.42
C LYS A 173 -5.44 -19.61 11.15
N LEU A 174 -6.66 -20.07 10.98
CA LEU A 174 -6.95 -21.47 10.64
C LEU A 174 -6.35 -21.88 9.30
N TYR A 175 -6.48 -21.02 8.27
CA TYR A 175 -5.87 -21.30 6.96
C TYR A 175 -4.34 -21.29 7.04
N LEU A 176 -3.74 -20.33 7.75
CA LEU A 176 -2.29 -20.26 7.94
C LEU A 176 -1.75 -21.46 8.72
N ALA A 177 -2.49 -21.98 9.70
CA ALA A 177 -2.11 -23.20 10.40
C ALA A 177 -2.07 -24.43 9.49
N LYS A 178 -2.98 -24.53 8.51
CA LYS A 178 -2.97 -25.62 7.51
C LYS A 178 -1.70 -25.59 6.65
N ILE A 179 -1.23 -24.39 6.25
CA ILE A 179 0.00 -24.26 5.46
C ILE A 179 1.20 -24.75 6.27
N VAL A 180 1.28 -24.35 7.53
CA VAL A 180 2.41 -24.73 8.41
C VAL A 180 2.45 -26.23 8.67
N ALA A 181 1.29 -26.89 8.71
CA ALA A 181 1.17 -28.32 8.93
C ALA A 181 1.37 -29.16 7.65
N ASP A 182 1.30 -28.54 6.47
CA ASP A 182 1.40 -29.24 5.19
C ASP A 182 2.87 -29.42 4.77
N SER A 183 3.34 -30.65 4.74
CA SER A 183 4.71 -30.98 4.30
C SER A 183 5.00 -30.65 2.83
N ARG A 184 3.98 -30.39 2.02
CA ARG A 184 4.13 -29.98 0.60
C ARG A 184 4.40 -28.48 0.47
N ALA A 185 4.23 -27.70 1.56
CA ALA A 185 4.43 -26.26 1.52
C ALA A 185 5.89 -25.92 1.20
N THR A 186 6.09 -25.15 0.14
CA THR A 186 7.40 -24.62 -0.25
C THR A 186 7.92 -23.60 0.75
N GLU A 187 9.23 -23.35 0.77
CA GLU A 187 9.82 -22.28 1.60
C GLU A 187 9.15 -20.92 1.36
N SER A 188 8.84 -20.60 0.10
CA SER A 188 8.16 -19.34 -0.25
C SER A 188 6.75 -19.25 0.32
N GLU A 189 5.98 -20.36 0.33
CA GLU A 189 4.64 -20.40 0.93
C GLU A 189 4.69 -20.30 2.45
N GLN A 190 5.66 -20.99 3.08
CA GLN A 190 5.89 -20.90 4.52
C GLN A 190 6.31 -19.48 4.93
N PHE A 191 7.16 -18.81 4.14
CA PHE A 191 7.57 -17.42 4.36
C PHE A 191 6.37 -16.48 4.26
N ARG A 192 5.57 -16.58 3.22
CA ARG A 192 4.35 -15.77 3.07
C ARG A 192 3.36 -16.01 4.22
N ALA A 193 3.19 -17.26 4.65
CA ALA A 193 2.36 -17.58 5.81
C ALA A 193 2.89 -16.94 7.09
N ALA A 194 4.20 -16.96 7.32
CA ALA A 194 4.82 -16.31 8.48
C ALA A 194 4.64 -14.78 8.45
N LEU A 195 4.73 -14.14 7.28
CA LEU A 195 4.47 -12.70 7.14
C LEU A 195 3.01 -12.35 7.47
N LEU A 196 2.04 -13.12 6.95
CA LEU A 196 0.63 -12.90 7.26
C LEU A 196 0.34 -13.12 8.76
N GLN A 197 0.98 -14.14 9.38
CA GLN A 197 0.88 -14.34 10.83
C GLN A 197 1.47 -13.17 11.62
N LEU A 198 2.61 -12.62 11.18
CA LEU A 198 3.22 -11.46 11.82
C LEU A 198 2.30 -10.23 11.75
N THR A 199 1.60 -10.04 10.63
CA THR A 199 0.62 -8.97 10.44
C THR A 199 -0.60 -9.15 11.36
N LEU A 200 -1.14 -10.36 11.46
CA LEU A 200 -2.27 -10.69 12.33
C LEU A 200 -1.93 -10.56 13.82
N ALA A 201 -0.66 -10.80 14.16
CA ALA A 201 -0.17 -10.79 15.53
C ALA A 201 0.30 -9.40 16.01
N ALA A 202 -0.03 -8.31 15.31
CA ALA A 202 0.46 -6.96 15.65
C ALA A 202 0.19 -6.58 17.13
N ASN A 203 -0.94 -7.02 17.69
CA ASN A 203 -1.36 -6.73 19.06
C ASN A 203 -1.23 -7.93 20.02
N ASN A 204 -0.64 -9.05 19.56
CA ASN A 204 -0.47 -10.26 20.38
C ASN A 204 1.00 -10.66 20.45
N PRO A 205 1.72 -10.35 21.56
CA PRO A 205 3.15 -10.63 21.69
C PRO A 205 3.53 -12.10 21.52
N SER A 206 2.70 -13.03 22.01
CA SER A 206 2.97 -14.47 21.92
C SER A 206 2.86 -14.98 20.49
N GLU A 207 1.80 -14.61 19.78
CA GLU A 207 1.62 -14.97 18.36
C GLU A 207 2.71 -14.34 17.49
N ARG A 208 3.09 -13.09 17.80
CA ARG A 208 4.19 -12.39 17.14
C ARG A 208 5.53 -13.13 17.31
N ALA A 209 5.86 -13.55 18.53
CA ALA A 209 7.06 -14.33 18.79
C ALA A 209 7.07 -15.65 18.00
N ASN A 210 5.94 -16.35 17.91
CA ASN A 210 5.82 -17.58 17.13
C ASN A 210 6.06 -17.34 15.63
N ALA A 211 5.55 -16.23 15.07
CA ALA A 211 5.77 -15.86 13.67
C ALA A 211 7.25 -15.54 13.40
N LEU A 212 7.90 -14.78 14.31
CA LEU A 212 9.33 -14.46 14.22
C LEU A 212 10.19 -15.73 14.30
N THR A 213 9.90 -16.67 15.22
CA THR A 213 10.63 -17.95 15.32
C THR A 213 10.54 -18.78 14.03
N ARG A 214 9.43 -18.68 13.28
CA ARG A 214 9.33 -19.32 11.97
C ARG A 214 10.20 -18.64 10.93
N LEU A 215 10.23 -17.32 10.90
CA LEU A 215 11.13 -16.57 10.03
C LEU A 215 12.59 -16.88 10.35
N GLU A 216 12.96 -17.03 11.61
CA GLU A 216 14.32 -17.45 12.04
C GLU A 216 14.72 -18.82 11.48
N LYS A 217 13.80 -19.79 11.50
CA LYS A 217 14.04 -21.11 10.89
C LYS A 217 14.28 -21.03 9.39
N LEU A 218 13.50 -20.21 8.69
CA LEU A 218 13.68 -19.98 7.25
C LEU A 218 14.97 -19.22 6.95
N ALA A 219 15.33 -18.26 7.78
CA ALA A 219 16.53 -17.45 7.67
C ALA A 219 17.85 -18.25 7.79
N ALA A 220 17.80 -19.44 8.37
CA ALA A 220 18.96 -20.32 8.49
C ALA A 220 19.39 -20.98 7.15
N GLY A 221 18.58 -20.85 6.11
CA GLY A 221 18.86 -21.37 4.76
C GLY A 221 19.88 -20.56 3.97
N LYS A 222 20.05 -20.89 2.70
CA LYS A 222 20.93 -20.21 1.73
C LYS A 222 20.19 -19.83 0.44
N THR A 223 18.87 -19.77 0.49
CA THR A 223 17.97 -19.49 -0.63
C THR A 223 17.62 -18.01 -0.70
N ALA A 224 16.98 -17.56 -1.77
CA ALA A 224 16.42 -16.22 -1.84
C ALA A 224 15.40 -15.98 -0.71
N THR A 225 14.57 -16.98 -0.40
CA THR A 225 13.58 -16.90 0.70
C THR A 225 14.24 -16.73 2.06
N SER A 226 15.39 -17.39 2.30
CA SER A 226 16.12 -17.22 3.56
C SER A 226 16.73 -15.83 3.70
N LEU A 227 17.20 -15.25 2.60
CA LEU A 227 17.67 -13.85 2.59
C LEU A 227 16.52 -12.87 2.84
N ASP A 228 15.36 -13.08 2.23
CA ASP A 228 14.16 -12.27 2.48
C ASP A 228 13.73 -12.38 3.96
N ALA A 229 13.78 -13.57 4.55
CA ALA A 229 13.49 -13.76 5.97
C ALA A 229 14.47 -13.00 6.88
N LEU A 230 15.78 -13.02 6.56
CA LEU A 230 16.78 -12.20 7.26
C LEU A 230 16.47 -10.71 7.18
N VAL A 231 16.07 -10.21 6.01
CA VAL A 231 15.70 -8.80 5.82
C VAL A 231 14.49 -8.42 6.69
N ILE A 232 13.47 -9.28 6.77
CA ILE A 232 12.30 -9.04 7.64
C ILE A 232 12.70 -9.01 9.12
N LEU A 233 13.50 -9.96 9.57
CA LEU A 233 13.99 -10.01 10.95
C LEU A 233 14.84 -8.77 11.28
N ALA A 234 15.73 -8.36 10.38
CA ALA A 234 16.55 -7.16 10.52
C ALA A 234 15.69 -5.90 10.68
N ASN A 235 14.71 -5.72 9.79
CA ASN A 235 13.81 -4.57 9.85
C ASN A 235 12.93 -4.59 11.12
N ASN A 236 12.50 -5.78 11.57
CA ASN A 236 11.77 -5.91 12.83
C ASN A 236 12.65 -5.49 14.03
N THR A 237 13.92 -5.88 14.05
CA THR A 237 14.88 -5.49 15.10
C THR A 237 15.15 -3.97 15.08
N LEU A 238 15.35 -3.38 13.91
CA LEU A 238 15.56 -1.93 13.74
C LEU A 238 14.33 -1.09 14.10
N SER A 239 13.14 -1.66 13.99
CA SER A 239 11.86 -0.97 14.33
C SER A 239 11.53 -1.03 15.82
N ALA A 240 12.18 -1.92 16.58
CA ALA A 240 12.02 -1.99 18.01
C ALA A 240 12.64 -0.74 18.68
N PRO A 241 12.07 -0.23 19.79
CA PRO A 241 12.72 0.79 20.58
C PRO A 241 14.15 0.34 20.93
N VAL A 242 15.10 1.28 20.89
CA VAL A 242 16.49 1.00 21.28
C VAL A 242 16.48 0.60 22.76
N ASP A 243 16.37 -0.70 22.98
CA ASP A 243 16.60 -1.29 24.29
C ASP A 243 18.08 -1.66 24.36
N SER A 244 18.79 -1.04 25.31
CA SER A 244 20.21 -1.27 25.54
C SER A 244 20.51 -2.64 26.20
N SER A 245 19.55 -3.57 26.20
CA SER A 245 19.77 -4.90 26.71
C SER A 245 20.81 -5.67 25.88
N ASP A 246 21.64 -6.46 26.55
CA ASP A 246 22.63 -7.29 25.86
C ASP A 246 21.98 -8.29 24.89
N SER A 247 20.74 -8.69 25.15
CA SER A 247 19.97 -9.58 24.27
C SER A 247 19.70 -8.93 22.90
N THR A 248 19.24 -7.67 22.88
CA THR A 248 18.94 -6.93 21.63
C THR A 248 20.21 -6.67 20.83
N ARG A 249 21.31 -6.30 21.52
CA ARG A 249 22.62 -6.11 20.87
C ARG A 249 23.15 -7.40 20.24
N ASN A 250 23.07 -8.51 20.97
CA ASN A 250 23.52 -9.81 20.47
C ASN A 250 22.70 -10.27 19.27
N GLU A 251 21.38 -10.06 19.29
CA GLU A 251 20.50 -10.41 18.17
C GLU A 251 20.81 -9.56 16.94
N ALA A 252 20.96 -8.24 17.08
CA ALA A 252 21.34 -7.36 15.97
C ALA A 252 22.71 -7.76 15.38
N GLY A 253 23.69 -8.10 16.22
CA GLY A 253 24.99 -8.59 15.77
C GLY A 253 24.93 -9.93 15.03
N ARG A 254 24.08 -10.85 15.49
CA ARG A 254 23.84 -12.15 14.85
C ARG A 254 23.22 -11.98 13.45
N LEU A 255 22.17 -11.15 13.35
CA LEU A 255 21.49 -10.87 12.08
C LEU A 255 22.39 -10.12 11.10
N ALA A 256 23.19 -9.16 11.58
CA ALA A 256 24.17 -8.47 10.75
C ALA A 256 25.17 -9.44 10.14
N SER A 257 25.74 -10.33 10.96
CA SER A 257 26.68 -11.36 10.47
C SER A 257 26.04 -12.37 9.52
N ALA A 258 24.77 -12.72 9.74
CA ALA A 258 24.04 -13.61 8.85
C ALA A 258 23.79 -12.96 7.47
N LEU A 259 23.44 -11.66 7.42
CA LEU A 259 23.28 -10.92 6.17
C LEU A 259 24.60 -10.78 5.40
N GLU A 260 25.69 -10.39 6.08
CA GLU A 260 27.02 -10.24 5.46
C GLU A 260 27.55 -11.55 4.87
N ASN A 261 27.27 -12.69 5.50
CA ASN A 261 27.76 -14.00 5.08
C ASN A 261 26.78 -14.77 4.17
N HIS A 262 25.61 -14.21 3.86
CA HIS A 262 24.64 -14.90 3.02
C HIS A 262 25.11 -14.95 1.55
N PRO A 263 25.10 -16.13 0.88
CA PRO A 263 25.68 -16.28 -0.46
C PRO A 263 25.00 -15.44 -1.55
N LEU A 264 23.79 -14.98 -1.31
CA LEU A 264 23.03 -14.13 -2.22
C LEU A 264 22.98 -12.65 -1.76
N ALA A 265 23.78 -12.28 -0.76
CA ALA A 265 23.84 -10.90 -0.29
C ALA A 265 24.38 -9.98 -1.41
N LYS A 266 23.88 -8.73 -1.41
CA LYS A 266 24.30 -7.64 -2.29
C LYS A 266 24.54 -6.40 -1.41
N ALA A 267 25.08 -5.33 -1.98
CA ALA A 267 25.38 -4.09 -1.27
C ALA A 267 24.25 -3.65 -0.33
N LYS A 268 23.00 -3.66 -0.77
CA LYS A 268 21.83 -3.30 0.07
C LYS A 268 21.69 -4.15 1.33
N HIS A 269 22.08 -5.43 1.30
CA HIS A 269 21.98 -6.35 2.44
C HIS A 269 23.11 -6.12 3.44
N GLU A 270 24.31 -5.83 2.93
CA GLU A 270 25.45 -5.47 3.77
C GLU A 270 25.26 -4.09 4.42
N LEU A 271 24.67 -3.14 3.69
CA LEU A 271 24.28 -1.84 4.26
C LEU A 271 23.21 -1.98 5.35
N LEU A 272 22.24 -2.90 5.19
CA LEU A 272 21.29 -3.25 6.24
C LEU A 272 21.98 -3.90 7.45
N ALA A 273 23.02 -4.72 7.21
CA ALA A 273 23.83 -5.26 8.30
C ALA A 273 24.58 -4.15 9.05
N PHE A 274 25.07 -3.13 8.35
CA PHE A 274 25.66 -1.95 9.00
C PHE A 274 24.64 -1.19 9.84
N ASP A 275 23.40 -1.08 9.39
CA ASP A 275 22.32 -0.49 10.19
C ASP A 275 22.09 -1.25 11.51
N LEU A 276 22.09 -2.57 11.46
CA LEU A 276 22.00 -3.41 12.67
C LEU A 276 23.19 -3.22 13.60
N ARG A 277 24.42 -3.10 13.07
CA ARG A 277 25.62 -2.84 13.88
C ARG A 277 25.57 -1.46 14.52
N ILE A 278 25.13 -0.44 13.80
CA ILE A 278 24.92 0.93 14.32
C ILE A 278 23.84 0.93 15.40
N HIS A 279 22.77 0.14 15.20
CA HIS A 279 21.70 0.00 16.19
C HIS A 279 22.20 -0.67 17.48
N ALA A 280 23.04 -1.70 17.35
CA ALA A 280 23.65 -2.40 18.47
C ALA A 280 24.70 -1.54 19.22
N ASP A 281 25.49 -0.78 18.47
CA ASP A 281 26.53 0.10 18.99
C ASP A 281 26.63 1.39 18.16
N PRO A 282 25.93 2.46 18.55
CA PRO A 282 25.94 3.74 17.87
C PRO A 282 27.34 4.39 17.75
N THR A 283 28.32 3.99 18.58
CA THR A 283 29.68 4.55 18.51
C THR A 283 30.41 4.14 17.23
N GLN A 284 30.00 3.02 16.61
CA GLN A 284 30.58 2.53 15.34
C GLN A 284 30.06 3.25 14.10
N ARG A 285 29.05 4.13 14.25
CA ARG A 285 28.35 4.76 13.12
C ARG A 285 29.31 5.40 12.10
N GLU A 286 30.22 6.24 12.59
CA GLU A 286 31.15 6.97 11.73
C GLU A 286 32.10 6.02 10.96
N GLN A 287 32.64 5.02 11.67
CA GLN A 287 33.52 4.01 11.07
C GLN A 287 32.82 3.20 9.99
N LEU A 288 31.57 2.77 10.24
CA LEU A 288 30.79 1.96 9.31
C LEU A 288 30.37 2.77 8.07
N ILE A 289 29.99 4.04 8.26
CA ILE A 289 29.68 4.94 7.15
C ILE A 289 30.93 5.18 6.27
N ALA A 290 32.08 5.43 6.88
CA ALA A 290 33.33 5.60 6.15
C ALA A 290 33.71 4.32 5.38
N ARG A 291 33.55 3.15 6.00
CA ARG A 291 33.80 1.84 5.35
C ARG A 291 32.86 1.62 4.17
N ALA A 292 31.56 1.85 4.34
CA ALA A 292 30.57 1.72 3.26
C ALA A 292 30.92 2.63 2.08
N THR A 293 31.22 3.91 2.37
CA THR A 293 31.58 4.89 1.34
C THR A 293 32.84 4.45 0.58
N ALA A 294 33.88 4.05 1.30
CA ALA A 294 35.15 3.61 0.66
C ALA A 294 34.97 2.36 -0.22
N HIS A 295 34.05 1.47 0.16
CA HIS A 295 33.85 0.19 -0.53
C HIS A 295 33.02 0.36 -1.81
N TRP A 296 31.89 1.11 -1.75
CA TRP A 296 30.92 1.12 -2.87
C TRP A 296 30.91 2.40 -3.69
N LYS A 297 31.63 3.46 -3.33
CA LYS A 297 31.63 4.71 -4.11
C LYS A 297 32.08 4.53 -5.57
N ASP A 298 32.97 3.58 -5.82
CA ASP A 298 33.55 3.31 -7.15
C ASP A 298 33.05 1.97 -7.74
N SER A 299 32.09 1.30 -7.12
CA SER A 299 31.47 0.07 -7.59
C SER A 299 30.56 0.29 -8.80
N ASP A 300 29.90 -0.76 -9.26
CA ASP A 300 28.94 -0.69 -10.35
C ASP A 300 27.76 0.26 -10.02
N PRO A 301 26.99 0.70 -11.03
CA PRO A 301 25.91 1.68 -10.82
C PRO A 301 24.82 1.24 -9.83
N ASP A 302 24.54 -0.06 -9.72
CA ASP A 302 23.49 -0.56 -8.83
C ASP A 302 23.94 -0.51 -7.37
N ASP A 303 25.15 -0.96 -7.06
CA ASP A 303 25.73 -0.90 -5.72
C ASP A 303 25.97 0.56 -5.26
N CYS A 304 26.46 1.41 -6.20
CA CYS A 304 26.62 2.82 -5.97
C CYS A 304 25.28 3.52 -5.67
N LEU A 305 24.20 3.10 -6.33
CA LEU A 305 22.84 3.58 -6.09
C LEU A 305 22.35 3.14 -4.70
N ASP A 306 22.59 1.89 -4.30
CA ASP A 306 22.24 1.39 -2.98
C ASP A 306 22.99 2.15 -1.87
N LEU A 307 24.29 2.39 -2.05
CA LEU A 307 25.08 3.25 -1.14
C LEU A 307 24.48 4.66 -1.03
N THR A 308 24.19 5.28 -2.18
CA THR A 308 23.68 6.67 -2.20
C THR A 308 22.33 6.79 -1.51
N ARG A 309 21.43 5.80 -1.72
CA ARG A 309 20.15 5.71 -1.01
C ARG A 309 20.36 5.57 0.49
N TRP A 310 21.28 4.71 0.88
CA TRP A 310 21.58 4.47 2.28
C TRP A 310 22.16 5.73 2.97
N LEU A 311 23.14 6.39 2.36
CA LEU A 311 23.70 7.65 2.87
C LEU A 311 22.63 8.74 3.00
N ASN A 312 21.78 8.91 2.00
CA ASN A 312 20.68 9.86 2.05
C ASN A 312 19.69 9.54 3.22
N SER A 313 19.41 8.27 3.44
CA SER A 313 18.53 7.85 4.56
C SER A 313 19.13 8.14 5.94
N LYS A 314 20.46 8.27 6.03
CA LYS A 314 21.20 8.62 7.26
C LYS A 314 21.44 10.13 7.42
N GLY A 315 21.00 10.95 6.44
CA GLY A 315 21.27 12.37 6.43
C GLY A 315 22.71 12.75 6.04
N GLU A 316 23.47 11.79 5.51
CA GLU A 316 24.87 11.98 5.09
C GLU A 316 24.98 12.62 3.70
N PHE A 317 24.18 13.66 3.46
CA PHE A 317 24.05 14.30 2.15
C PHE A 317 25.37 14.86 1.63
N GLN A 318 26.19 15.46 2.49
CA GLN A 318 27.49 16.01 2.07
C GLN A 318 28.41 14.89 1.60
N ARG A 319 28.40 13.71 2.24
CA ARG A 319 29.20 12.57 1.79
C ARG A 319 28.78 12.06 0.43
N VAL A 320 27.48 12.12 0.11
CA VAL A 320 27.01 11.77 -1.24
C VAL A 320 27.63 12.72 -2.25
N ILE A 321 27.58 14.05 -2.01
CA ILE A 321 28.11 15.05 -2.94
C ILE A 321 29.63 14.94 -3.08
N ASP A 322 30.35 14.67 -2.01
CA ASP A 322 31.80 14.56 -2.00
C ASP A 322 32.33 13.31 -2.69
N ASN A 323 31.57 12.21 -2.68
CA ASN A 323 32.04 10.91 -3.18
C ASN A 323 31.36 10.47 -4.48
N ILE A 324 30.16 10.96 -4.79
CA ILE A 324 29.44 10.65 -6.02
C ILE A 324 29.41 11.89 -6.89
N SER A 325 30.38 12.00 -7.80
CA SER A 325 30.46 13.14 -8.71
C SER A 325 29.21 13.24 -9.59
N LEU A 326 28.90 14.45 -10.05
CA LEU A 326 27.80 14.70 -10.96
C LEU A 326 27.90 13.84 -12.22
N GLU A 327 29.11 13.68 -12.78
CA GLU A 327 29.38 12.84 -13.96
C GLU A 327 28.97 11.37 -13.70
N LYS A 328 29.30 10.84 -12.52
CA LYS A 328 28.91 9.49 -12.11
C LYS A 328 27.40 9.40 -11.89
N ALA A 329 26.81 10.38 -11.26
CA ALA A 329 25.37 10.45 -11.05
C ALA A 329 24.58 10.45 -12.38
N MET A 330 25.14 11.05 -13.43
CA MET A 330 24.55 11.10 -14.78
C MET A 330 24.50 9.76 -15.51
N GLN A 331 25.18 8.72 -15.03
CA GLN A 331 25.17 7.40 -15.65
C GLN A 331 23.82 6.68 -15.49
N SER A 332 22.99 7.09 -14.53
CA SER A 332 21.69 6.51 -14.25
C SER A 332 20.70 7.59 -13.80
N SER A 333 19.50 7.58 -14.38
CA SER A 333 18.44 8.52 -13.94
C SER A 333 18.13 8.37 -12.45
N GLU A 334 18.17 7.14 -11.91
CA GLU A 334 17.92 6.90 -10.50
C GLU A 334 19.04 7.45 -9.61
N LEU A 335 20.29 7.25 -9.99
CA LEU A 335 21.44 7.77 -9.24
C LEU A 335 21.45 9.29 -9.28
N PHE A 336 21.11 9.90 -10.42
CA PHE A 336 20.99 11.33 -10.55
C PHE A 336 19.90 11.90 -9.62
N LEU A 337 18.72 11.28 -9.57
CA LEU A 337 17.66 11.70 -8.65
C LEU A 337 18.12 11.63 -7.19
N ARG A 338 18.90 10.60 -6.81
CA ARG A 338 19.45 10.51 -5.44
C ARG A 338 20.49 11.57 -5.16
N HIS A 339 21.27 11.97 -6.16
CA HIS A 339 22.21 13.10 -6.05
C HIS A 339 21.45 14.43 -5.86
N LEU A 340 20.35 14.65 -6.61
CA LEU A 340 19.47 15.81 -6.40
C LEU A 340 18.83 15.81 -5.01
N ASP A 341 18.42 14.64 -4.51
CA ASP A 341 17.88 14.52 -3.15
C ASP A 341 18.92 14.93 -2.10
N ALA A 342 20.20 14.56 -2.29
CA ALA A 342 21.29 14.98 -1.41
C ALA A 342 21.52 16.50 -1.45
N LEU A 343 21.52 17.11 -2.64
CA LEU A 343 21.58 18.56 -2.77
C LEU A 343 20.40 19.24 -2.09
N GLY A 344 19.20 18.69 -2.23
CA GLY A 344 17.98 19.16 -1.55
C GLY A 344 18.10 19.06 -0.03
N GLY A 345 18.65 17.96 0.49
CA GLY A 345 18.94 17.77 1.92
C GLY A 345 19.93 18.80 2.48
N LEU A 346 20.83 19.32 1.63
CA LEU A 346 21.76 20.40 1.95
C LEU A 346 21.20 21.81 1.71
N GLY A 347 19.97 21.93 1.21
CA GLY A 347 19.37 23.22 0.86
C GLY A 347 19.97 23.88 -0.38
N ARG A 348 20.73 23.15 -1.22
CA ARG A 348 21.43 23.67 -2.42
C ARG A 348 20.50 23.76 -3.63
N TRP A 349 19.33 24.38 -3.44
CA TRP A 349 18.25 24.43 -4.42
C TRP A 349 18.61 25.09 -5.75
N LYS A 350 19.44 26.16 -5.72
CA LYS A 350 19.93 26.83 -6.95
C LYS A 350 20.75 25.88 -7.82
N GLU A 351 21.52 25.00 -7.21
CA GLU A 351 22.33 24.04 -7.98
C GLU A 351 21.45 22.99 -8.63
N ILE A 352 20.42 22.50 -7.92
CA ILE A 352 19.44 21.59 -8.49
C ILE A 352 18.76 22.24 -9.70
N GLU A 353 18.30 23.49 -9.56
CA GLU A 353 17.68 24.22 -10.65
C GLU A 353 18.60 24.35 -11.85
N GLN A 354 19.86 24.77 -11.64
CA GLN A 354 20.87 24.92 -12.70
C GLN A 354 21.15 23.58 -13.40
N GLN A 355 21.27 22.49 -12.65
CA GLN A 355 21.50 21.17 -13.21
C GLN A 355 20.32 20.76 -14.10
N LEU A 356 19.09 20.88 -13.60
CA LEU A 356 17.88 20.52 -14.35
C LEU A 356 17.71 21.38 -15.61
N ARG A 357 17.87 22.70 -15.52
CA ARG A 357 17.74 23.62 -16.66
C ARG A 357 18.87 23.47 -17.70
N SER A 358 19.99 22.83 -17.35
CA SER A 358 21.09 22.63 -18.31
C SER A 358 20.74 21.69 -19.46
N GLY A 359 19.63 20.92 -19.34
CA GLY A 359 19.14 20.00 -20.36
C GLY A 359 20.10 18.83 -20.66
N LYS A 360 21.15 18.64 -19.84
CA LYS A 360 22.15 17.59 -20.05
C LYS A 360 21.70 16.20 -19.61
N PHE A 361 20.52 16.10 -18.98
CA PHE A 361 20.03 14.86 -18.39
C PHE A 361 18.84 14.33 -19.13
N PRO A 362 18.81 13.04 -19.43
CA PRO A 362 17.62 12.36 -19.95
C PRO A 362 16.65 12.05 -18.82
N LEU A 363 16.08 13.06 -18.18
CA LEU A 363 14.98 12.87 -17.24
C LEU A 363 13.65 12.82 -18.01
N ASP A 364 12.74 12.01 -17.51
CA ASP A 364 11.34 12.10 -17.92
C ASP A 364 10.83 13.53 -17.64
N PRO A 365 10.23 14.24 -18.61
CA PRO A 365 9.73 15.60 -18.42
C PRO A 365 8.80 15.76 -17.21
N PHE A 366 8.11 14.71 -16.83
CA PHE A 366 7.31 14.63 -15.61
C PHE A 366 8.17 14.80 -14.35
N LEU A 367 9.27 14.04 -14.25
CA LEU A 367 10.17 14.10 -13.09
C LEU A 367 10.89 15.44 -13.03
N GLU A 368 11.35 15.95 -14.18
CA GLU A 368 11.98 17.27 -14.27
C GLU A 368 11.06 18.37 -13.74
N ALA A 369 9.80 18.41 -14.22
CA ALA A 369 8.82 19.39 -13.79
C ALA A 369 8.53 19.28 -12.27
N MET A 370 8.41 18.07 -11.74
CA MET A 370 8.15 17.81 -10.33
C MET A 370 9.30 18.29 -9.43
N TYR A 371 10.56 18.05 -9.82
CA TYR A 371 11.72 18.52 -9.08
C TYR A 371 11.90 20.04 -9.19
N LEU A 372 11.70 20.64 -10.38
CA LEU A 372 11.72 22.09 -10.56
C LEU A 372 10.65 22.80 -9.74
N ALA A 373 9.44 22.23 -9.66
CA ALA A 373 8.37 22.78 -8.84
C ALA A 373 8.79 22.90 -7.37
N ARG A 374 9.35 21.83 -6.81
CA ARG A 374 9.89 21.84 -5.44
C ARG A 374 11.02 22.84 -5.29
N CYS A 375 11.96 22.89 -6.23
CA CYS A 375 13.08 23.85 -6.19
C CYS A 375 12.57 25.28 -6.13
N ASN A 376 11.67 25.66 -7.03
CA ASN A 376 11.13 27.01 -7.09
C ASN A 376 10.33 27.35 -5.83
N SER A 377 9.58 26.40 -5.25
CA SER A 377 8.91 26.57 -3.95
C SER A 377 9.93 26.89 -2.85
N GLN A 378 11.04 26.16 -2.78
CA GLN A 378 12.09 26.37 -1.77
C GLN A 378 12.91 27.66 -2.00
N LEU A 379 12.98 28.13 -3.23
CA LEU A 379 13.61 29.40 -3.60
C LEU A 379 12.68 30.61 -3.41
N GLY A 380 11.40 30.38 -3.06
CA GLY A 380 10.40 31.44 -2.92
C GLY A 380 9.84 31.95 -4.26
N GLU A 381 10.08 31.22 -5.34
CA GLU A 381 9.62 31.55 -6.70
C GLU A 381 8.24 30.93 -6.95
N GLN A 382 7.22 31.45 -6.25
CA GLN A 382 5.88 30.84 -6.19
C GLN A 382 5.25 30.60 -7.57
N THR A 383 5.26 31.60 -8.46
CA THR A 383 4.67 31.46 -9.81
C THR A 383 5.39 30.40 -10.65
N ALA A 384 6.72 30.32 -10.55
CA ALA A 384 7.49 29.30 -11.24
C ALA A 384 7.20 27.90 -10.68
N SER A 385 7.03 27.79 -9.36
CA SER A 385 6.62 26.56 -8.68
C SER A 385 5.26 26.06 -9.18
N GLU A 386 4.25 26.93 -9.14
CA GLU A 386 2.89 26.62 -9.61
C GLU A 386 2.88 26.17 -11.09
N ASN A 387 3.59 26.88 -11.95
CA ASN A 387 3.71 26.51 -13.36
C ASN A 387 4.36 25.13 -13.55
N ASN A 388 5.38 24.80 -12.76
CA ASN A 388 6.03 23.49 -12.86
C ASN A 388 5.17 22.37 -12.25
N TRP A 389 4.41 22.61 -11.18
CA TRP A 389 3.41 21.65 -10.68
C TRP A 389 2.35 21.37 -11.74
N GLN A 390 1.85 22.42 -12.43
CA GLN A 390 0.90 22.25 -13.50
C GLN A 390 1.48 21.45 -14.68
N ARG A 391 2.73 21.70 -15.08
CA ARG A 391 3.43 20.90 -16.10
C ARG A 391 3.58 19.44 -15.68
N ALA A 392 3.86 19.18 -14.41
CA ALA A 392 3.93 17.81 -13.87
C ALA A 392 2.57 17.12 -13.95
N LEU A 393 1.47 17.81 -13.60
CA LEU A 393 0.10 17.29 -13.74
C LEU A 393 -0.23 16.95 -15.19
N GLU A 394 0.10 17.84 -16.14
CA GLU A 394 -0.13 17.63 -17.57
C GLU A 394 0.68 16.44 -18.10
N ALA A 395 1.97 16.33 -17.71
CA ALA A 395 2.83 15.23 -18.11
C ALA A 395 2.43 13.87 -17.47
N ALA A 396 1.69 13.90 -16.35
CA ALA A 396 1.13 12.73 -15.70
C ALA A 396 -0.26 12.35 -16.19
N GLN A 397 -0.93 13.22 -16.98
CA GLN A 397 -2.30 13.02 -17.43
C GLN A 397 -2.46 11.70 -18.19
N GLY A 398 -3.45 10.88 -17.78
CA GLY A 398 -3.70 9.57 -18.37
C GLY A 398 -2.84 8.42 -17.79
N ASP A 399 -1.86 8.72 -16.96
CA ASP A 399 -1.03 7.72 -16.29
C ASP A 399 -1.28 7.73 -14.77
N ALA A 400 -2.13 6.83 -14.30
CA ALA A 400 -2.52 6.75 -12.90
C ALA A 400 -1.33 6.61 -11.92
N ARG A 401 -0.18 6.09 -12.36
CA ARG A 401 1.02 5.95 -11.53
C ARG A 401 1.83 7.22 -11.44
N LYS A 402 2.03 7.92 -12.58
CA LYS A 402 2.65 9.24 -12.52
C LYS A 402 1.82 10.15 -11.63
N LEU A 403 0.48 10.09 -11.74
CA LEU A 403 -0.43 10.82 -10.87
C LEU A 403 -0.28 10.41 -9.40
N MET A 404 -0.17 9.12 -9.08
CA MET A 404 0.10 8.65 -7.71
C MET A 404 1.46 9.10 -7.19
N THR A 405 2.50 9.03 -8.02
CA THR A 405 3.84 9.51 -7.66
C THR A 405 3.82 11.01 -7.39
N LEU A 406 3.15 11.79 -8.26
CA LEU A 406 3.00 13.23 -8.08
C LEU A 406 2.23 13.57 -6.82
N ALA A 407 1.10 12.89 -6.58
CA ALA A 407 0.27 13.12 -5.41
C ALA A 407 1.04 12.88 -4.10
N GLN A 408 1.75 11.76 -3.99
CA GLN A 408 2.56 11.43 -2.82
C GLN A 408 3.71 12.42 -2.62
N TYR A 409 4.38 12.81 -3.71
CA TYR A 409 5.47 13.77 -3.64
C TYR A 409 4.99 15.17 -3.24
N ALA A 410 3.87 15.63 -3.81
CA ALA A 410 3.24 16.91 -3.45
C ALA A 410 2.77 16.90 -1.98
N GLU A 411 2.14 15.82 -1.52
CA GLU A 411 1.72 15.66 -0.13
C GLU A 411 2.91 15.74 0.85
N GLN A 412 4.02 15.06 0.55
CA GLN A 412 5.26 15.13 1.34
C GLN A 412 5.84 16.55 1.40
N ASN A 413 5.66 17.33 0.34
CA ASN A 413 6.12 18.72 0.26
C ASN A 413 5.07 19.75 0.71
N LYS A 414 3.94 19.30 1.29
CA LYS A 414 2.83 20.14 1.79
C LYS A 414 2.08 20.92 0.70
N GLU A 415 2.21 20.51 -0.54
CA GLU A 415 1.47 21.05 -1.70
C GLU A 415 0.12 20.34 -1.80
N THR A 416 -0.76 20.61 -0.83
CA THR A 416 -2.00 19.86 -0.60
C THR A 416 -2.96 19.93 -1.79
N GLU A 417 -3.07 21.10 -2.45
CA GLU A 417 -3.94 21.29 -3.61
C GLU A 417 -3.51 20.43 -4.80
N ILE A 418 -2.21 20.41 -5.08
CA ILE A 418 -1.64 19.58 -6.14
C ILE A 418 -1.85 18.09 -5.84
N ALA A 419 -1.61 17.68 -4.58
CA ALA A 419 -1.85 16.32 -4.14
C ALA A 419 -3.31 15.90 -4.32
N GLU A 420 -4.28 16.77 -3.95
CA GLU A 420 -5.71 16.53 -4.10
C GLU A 420 -6.09 16.34 -5.58
N VAL A 421 -5.64 17.22 -6.46
CA VAL A 421 -5.88 17.13 -7.91
C VAL A 421 -5.29 15.83 -8.49
N ALA A 422 -4.05 15.51 -8.12
CA ALA A 422 -3.38 14.31 -8.63
C ALA A 422 -4.05 13.02 -8.16
N TYR A 423 -4.45 12.90 -6.88
CA TYR A 423 -5.22 11.76 -6.38
C TYR A 423 -6.60 11.66 -7.05
N ASN A 424 -7.30 12.80 -7.25
CA ASN A 424 -8.58 12.82 -7.95
C ASN A 424 -8.46 12.29 -9.37
N ASN A 425 -7.45 12.74 -10.12
CA ASN A 425 -7.20 12.32 -11.49
C ASN A 425 -6.77 10.83 -11.55
N ALA A 426 -5.98 10.35 -10.58
CA ALA A 426 -5.61 8.94 -10.49
C ALA A 426 -6.83 8.05 -10.25
N ALA A 427 -7.73 8.46 -9.35
CA ALA A 427 -9.00 7.76 -9.08
C ALA A 427 -9.96 7.81 -10.29
N ALA A 428 -9.98 8.90 -11.04
CA ALA A 428 -10.79 9.01 -12.25
C ALA A 428 -10.26 8.10 -13.38
N ASN A 429 -8.94 8.04 -13.57
CA ASN A 429 -8.31 7.18 -14.57
C ASN A 429 -8.42 5.69 -14.24
N THR A 430 -8.37 5.35 -12.95
CA THR A 430 -8.45 3.97 -12.46
C THR A 430 -9.39 3.93 -11.26
N PRO A 431 -10.71 3.84 -11.46
CA PRO A 431 -11.71 3.98 -10.39
C PRO A 431 -11.52 3.02 -9.21
N ARG A 432 -11.00 1.80 -9.43
CA ARG A 432 -10.72 0.82 -8.37
C ARG A 432 -9.29 0.89 -7.81
N LEU A 433 -8.53 1.94 -8.09
CA LEU A 433 -7.22 2.17 -7.48
C LEU A 433 -7.39 2.63 -6.02
N ARG A 434 -7.46 1.67 -5.09
CA ARG A 434 -7.70 1.91 -3.66
C ARG A 434 -6.77 2.98 -3.08
N LEU A 435 -5.47 2.92 -3.40
CA LEU A 435 -4.47 3.87 -2.89
C LEU A 435 -4.77 5.34 -3.25
N ALA A 436 -5.40 5.60 -4.41
CA ALA A 436 -5.79 6.95 -4.78
C ALA A 436 -6.93 7.46 -3.89
N TRP A 437 -7.90 6.60 -3.58
CA TRP A 437 -9.01 6.93 -2.70
C TRP A 437 -8.56 7.08 -1.24
N ASP A 438 -7.67 6.23 -0.77
CA ASP A 438 -7.09 6.34 0.57
C ASP A 438 -6.29 7.66 0.72
N GLY A 439 -5.58 8.10 -0.34
CA GLY A 439 -4.93 9.41 -0.39
C GLY A 439 -5.94 10.56 -0.30
N ARG A 440 -7.01 10.51 -1.08
CA ARG A 440 -8.11 11.50 -1.02
C ARG A 440 -8.76 11.55 0.36
N LEU A 441 -9.04 10.39 0.95
CA LEU A 441 -9.63 10.31 2.28
C LEU A 441 -8.71 10.92 3.34
N ARG A 442 -7.42 10.60 3.29
CA ARG A 442 -6.41 11.15 4.20
C ARG A 442 -6.32 12.68 4.13
N LEU A 443 -6.30 13.25 2.90
CA LEU A 443 -6.31 14.71 2.72
C LEU A 443 -7.61 15.35 3.22
N ALA A 444 -8.77 14.72 2.97
CA ALA A 444 -10.06 15.18 3.49
C ALA A 444 -10.08 15.14 5.02
N GLN A 445 -9.58 14.08 5.65
CA GLN A 445 -9.44 13.98 7.11
C GLN A 445 -8.51 15.05 7.68
N ALA A 446 -7.37 15.31 7.02
CA ALA A 446 -6.44 16.36 7.42
C ALA A 446 -7.06 17.75 7.36
N SER A 447 -7.97 18.00 6.42
CA SER A 447 -8.72 19.28 6.33
C SER A 447 -9.83 19.41 7.38
N ARG A 448 -10.23 18.33 8.06
CA ARG A 448 -11.36 18.24 9.02
C ARG A 448 -12.69 18.72 8.45
N ASP A 449 -12.86 18.65 7.16
CA ASP A 449 -14.12 18.95 6.50
C ASP A 449 -14.97 17.67 6.42
N THR A 450 -15.92 17.52 7.33
CA THR A 450 -16.79 16.34 7.41
C THR A 450 -17.56 16.10 6.11
N LYS A 451 -17.92 17.16 5.38
CA LYS A 451 -18.61 17.04 4.08
C LYS A 451 -17.69 16.44 3.02
N LYS A 452 -16.43 16.89 2.97
CA LYS A 452 -15.43 16.31 2.06
C LYS A 452 -15.15 14.85 2.40
N ILE A 453 -14.97 14.53 3.69
CA ILE A 453 -14.75 13.16 4.16
C ILE A 453 -15.92 12.27 3.74
N HIS A 454 -17.16 12.68 4.03
CA HIS A 454 -18.35 11.94 3.66
C HIS A 454 -18.47 11.75 2.14
N ALA A 455 -18.20 12.78 1.34
CA ALA A 455 -18.25 12.68 -0.12
C ALA A 455 -17.25 11.66 -0.68
N VAL A 456 -16.05 11.59 -0.12
CA VAL A 456 -15.04 10.57 -0.50
C VAL A 456 -15.51 9.18 -0.09
N LEU A 457 -15.96 9.00 1.16
CA LEU A 457 -16.45 7.71 1.68
C LEU A 457 -17.66 7.20 0.92
N ALA A 458 -18.61 8.06 0.55
CA ALA A 458 -19.78 7.70 -0.25
C ALA A 458 -19.39 7.15 -1.64
N ASN A 459 -18.39 7.75 -2.28
CA ASN A 459 -17.86 7.23 -3.54
C ASN A 459 -17.10 5.91 -3.35
N MET A 460 -16.32 5.79 -2.27
CA MET A 460 -15.64 4.54 -1.93
C MET A 460 -16.64 3.42 -1.67
N LEU A 461 -17.75 3.69 -1.00
CA LEU A 461 -18.80 2.71 -0.73
C LEU A 461 -19.45 2.15 -2.01
N LEU A 462 -19.59 2.96 -3.05
CA LEU A 462 -20.07 2.49 -4.35
C LEU A 462 -19.10 1.50 -5.02
N LEU A 463 -17.80 1.66 -4.79
CA LEU A 463 -16.75 0.84 -5.38
C LEU A 463 -16.44 -0.41 -4.54
N TRP A 464 -16.54 -0.32 -3.22
CA TRP A 464 -16.28 -1.37 -2.24
C TRP A 464 -17.43 -1.50 -1.24
N PRO A 465 -18.62 -1.94 -1.70
CA PRO A 465 -19.82 -2.00 -0.86
C PRO A 465 -19.71 -2.97 0.33
N ASP A 466 -18.81 -3.96 0.25
CA ASP A 466 -18.62 -4.97 1.28
C ASP A 466 -17.50 -4.63 2.29
N ASP A 467 -16.82 -3.49 2.13
CA ASP A 467 -15.78 -3.02 3.05
C ASP A 467 -16.42 -2.46 4.34
N LEU A 468 -16.24 -3.20 5.45
CA LEU A 468 -16.88 -2.88 6.72
C LEU A 468 -16.42 -1.54 7.30
N ALA A 469 -15.15 -1.16 7.10
CA ALA A 469 -14.63 0.11 7.57
C ALA A 469 -15.27 1.27 6.79
N ILE A 470 -15.37 1.16 5.47
CA ILE A 470 -16.02 2.18 4.64
C ILE A 470 -17.51 2.29 4.99
N GLN A 471 -18.21 1.17 5.17
CA GLN A 471 -19.60 1.17 5.60
C GLN A 471 -19.78 1.91 6.93
N ASN A 472 -18.91 1.63 7.89
CA ASN A 472 -18.92 2.27 9.20
C ASN A 472 -18.70 3.78 9.10
N ASP A 473 -17.62 4.17 8.44
CA ASP A 473 -17.15 5.57 8.42
C ASP A 473 -18.07 6.46 7.58
N GLU A 474 -18.62 5.94 6.48
CA GLU A 474 -19.61 6.64 5.69
C GLU A 474 -20.90 6.87 6.50
N ALA A 475 -21.43 5.82 7.17
CA ALA A 475 -22.61 5.92 7.99
C ALA A 475 -22.39 6.85 9.20
N TYR A 476 -21.20 6.83 9.81
CA TYR A 476 -20.82 7.70 10.91
C TYR A 476 -20.81 9.18 10.48
N THR A 477 -20.12 9.50 9.40
CA THR A 477 -20.05 10.88 8.89
C THR A 477 -21.43 11.40 8.43
N ARG A 478 -22.27 10.53 7.87
CA ARG A 478 -23.66 10.85 7.52
C ARG A 478 -24.50 11.23 8.73
N LEU A 479 -24.36 10.51 9.86
CA LEU A 479 -25.02 10.85 11.11
C LEU A 479 -24.50 12.15 11.72
N LEU A 480 -23.20 12.42 11.62
CA LEU A 480 -22.63 13.68 12.08
C LEU A 480 -23.23 14.87 11.32
N LEU A 481 -23.33 14.77 10.00
CA LEU A 481 -23.85 15.83 9.13
C LEU A 481 -25.36 16.01 9.24
N SER A 482 -26.09 15.05 9.81
CA SER A 482 -27.54 15.13 9.95
C SER A 482 -27.94 16.07 11.10
N SER A 483 -28.93 16.94 10.85
CA SER A 483 -29.46 17.81 11.88
C SER A 483 -30.21 16.99 12.95
N PRO A 484 -29.85 17.10 14.25
CA PRO A 484 -30.53 16.33 15.31
C PRO A 484 -32.04 16.53 15.39
N ALA A 485 -32.53 17.72 15.04
CA ALA A 485 -33.95 18.09 15.15
C ALA A 485 -34.79 17.62 13.94
N ALA A 486 -34.20 17.17 12.86
CA ALA A 486 -34.93 16.80 11.67
C ALA A 486 -35.59 15.40 11.79
N PRO A 487 -36.89 15.25 11.45
CA PRO A 487 -37.57 13.94 11.46
C PRO A 487 -36.87 12.89 10.58
N GLU A 488 -36.23 13.32 9.50
CA GLU A 488 -35.47 12.47 8.58
C GLU A 488 -34.25 11.85 9.27
N THR A 489 -33.60 12.57 10.18
CA THR A 489 -32.48 12.05 10.96
C THR A 489 -32.83 10.81 11.77
N ARG A 490 -34.03 10.76 12.38
CA ARG A 490 -34.46 9.57 13.11
C ARG A 490 -34.64 8.35 12.20
N ARG A 491 -35.18 8.54 10.97
CA ARG A 491 -35.32 7.45 10.00
C ARG A 491 -33.96 6.95 9.53
N GLN A 492 -33.04 7.85 9.20
CA GLN A 492 -31.68 7.50 8.83
C GLN A 492 -30.96 6.78 9.98
N ALA A 493 -31.06 7.28 11.20
CA ALA A 493 -30.48 6.68 12.38
C ALA A 493 -31.00 5.26 12.62
N ALA A 494 -32.31 5.00 12.42
CA ALA A 494 -32.87 3.65 12.54
C ALA A 494 -32.37 2.69 11.45
N ALA A 495 -32.09 3.18 10.24
CA ALA A 495 -31.48 2.37 9.19
C ALA A 495 -30.00 2.06 9.51
N ILE A 496 -29.29 3.05 10.04
CA ILE A 496 -27.87 2.91 10.44
C ILE A 496 -27.73 2.02 11.67
N GLU A 497 -28.68 2.04 12.62
CA GLU A 497 -28.73 1.11 13.74
C GLU A 497 -28.64 -0.34 13.26
N LYS A 498 -29.50 -0.73 12.29
CA LYS A 498 -29.49 -2.07 11.70
C LYS A 498 -28.18 -2.42 10.99
N LEU A 499 -27.54 -1.43 10.36
CA LEU A 499 -26.21 -1.63 9.76
C LEU A 499 -25.17 -1.87 10.85
N ALA A 500 -25.14 -1.02 11.88
CA ALA A 500 -24.17 -1.11 12.96
C ALA A 500 -24.29 -2.42 13.74
N GLU A 501 -25.52 -2.92 13.97
CA GLU A 501 -25.76 -4.23 14.56
C GLU A 501 -25.10 -5.35 13.74
N LYS A 502 -25.28 -5.34 12.41
CA LYS A 502 -24.63 -6.32 11.51
C LYS A 502 -23.12 -6.20 11.50
N LEU A 503 -22.58 -4.99 11.60
CA LEU A 503 -21.13 -4.78 11.70
C LEU A 503 -20.59 -5.35 13.03
N ILE A 504 -21.31 -5.15 14.13
CA ILE A 504 -20.97 -5.69 15.45
C ILE A 504 -21.08 -7.23 15.48
N GLU A 505 -22.05 -7.83 14.80
CA GLU A 505 -22.12 -9.28 14.66
C GLU A 505 -20.86 -9.87 14.00
N ARG A 506 -20.24 -9.14 13.05
CA ARG A 506 -19.03 -9.56 12.37
C ARG A 506 -17.75 -9.27 13.17
N ASP A 507 -17.73 -8.16 13.91
CA ASP A 507 -16.62 -7.78 14.79
C ASP A 507 -17.15 -7.24 16.13
N PRO A 508 -17.44 -8.14 17.10
CA PRO A 508 -18.06 -7.79 18.38
C PRO A 508 -17.21 -6.86 19.27
N GLN A 509 -15.90 -6.79 19.08
CA GLN A 509 -15.00 -5.96 19.88
C GLN A 509 -14.62 -4.65 19.20
N SER A 510 -15.14 -4.36 18.02
CA SER A 510 -14.87 -3.12 17.29
C SER A 510 -15.47 -1.90 18.00
N LEU A 511 -14.63 -1.06 18.55
CA LEU A 511 -15.04 0.22 19.15
C LEU A 511 -15.68 1.16 18.10
N PRO A 512 -15.17 1.31 16.86
CA PRO A 512 -15.83 2.10 15.83
C PRO A 512 -17.26 1.66 15.53
N HIS A 513 -17.53 0.35 15.37
CA HIS A 513 -18.88 -0.16 15.10
C HIS A 513 -19.83 0.12 16.25
N ARG A 514 -19.35 -0.02 17.49
CA ARG A 514 -20.16 0.31 18.68
C ARG A 514 -20.40 1.82 18.81
N SER A 515 -19.42 2.65 18.49
CA SER A 515 -19.58 4.10 18.47
C SER A 515 -20.59 4.55 17.42
N LEU A 516 -20.63 3.88 16.26
CA LEU A 516 -21.66 4.10 15.24
C LEU A 516 -23.05 3.76 15.76
N LEU A 517 -23.22 2.57 16.38
CA LEU A 517 -24.49 2.15 16.97
C LEU A 517 -24.93 3.12 18.06
N ALA A 518 -24.03 3.50 18.94
CA ALA A 518 -24.32 4.40 20.05
C ALA A 518 -24.72 5.79 19.55
N LEU A 519 -24.06 6.34 18.51
CA LEU A 519 -24.46 7.59 17.88
C LEU A 519 -25.83 7.49 17.20
N ALA A 520 -26.11 6.37 16.52
CA ALA A 520 -27.40 6.13 15.89
C ALA A 520 -28.56 6.08 16.93
N LEU A 521 -28.33 5.45 18.07
CA LEU A 521 -29.29 5.41 19.19
C LEU A 521 -29.45 6.79 19.84
N LEU A 522 -28.37 7.55 20.00
CA LEU A 522 -28.42 8.92 20.52
C LEU A 522 -29.25 9.84 19.60
N ARG A 523 -29.09 9.72 18.28
CA ARG A 523 -29.90 10.47 17.28
C ARG A 523 -31.39 10.06 17.28
N GLN A 524 -31.73 8.92 17.87
CA GLN A 524 -33.11 8.47 18.09
C GLN A 524 -33.65 8.83 19.47
N GLU A 525 -32.92 9.63 20.26
CA GLU A 525 -33.26 9.99 21.66
C GLU A 525 -33.28 8.75 22.62
N ARG A 526 -32.57 7.69 22.27
CA ARG A 526 -32.46 6.44 23.05
C ARG A 526 -31.13 6.39 23.81
N ALA A 527 -30.80 7.44 24.56
CA ALA A 527 -29.51 7.58 25.23
C ALA A 527 -29.20 6.44 26.23
N LYS A 528 -30.22 5.88 26.91
CA LYS A 528 -30.02 4.75 27.84
C LYS A 528 -29.61 3.47 27.09
N ASP A 529 -30.15 3.23 25.91
CA ASP A 529 -29.77 2.10 25.08
C ASP A 529 -28.37 2.31 24.50
N ALA A 530 -28.06 3.52 24.07
CA ALA A 530 -26.73 3.91 23.60
C ALA A 530 -25.63 3.65 24.66
N LEU A 531 -25.90 3.94 25.93
CA LEU A 531 -24.95 3.67 27.01
C LEU A 531 -24.69 2.16 27.19
N ARG A 532 -25.70 1.32 27.01
CA ARG A 532 -25.55 -0.15 27.12
C ARG A 532 -24.65 -0.74 26.04
N VAL A 533 -24.50 -0.08 24.90
CA VAL A 533 -23.65 -0.55 23.79
C VAL A 533 -22.19 -0.76 24.24
N TYR A 534 -21.74 0.04 25.18
CA TYR A 534 -20.36 -0.02 25.68
C TYR A 534 -20.16 -0.98 26.87
N SER A 535 -21.22 -1.48 27.49
CA SER A 535 -21.14 -2.27 28.75
C SER A 535 -20.38 -3.61 28.65
N GLN A 536 -20.15 -4.12 27.44
CA GLN A 536 -19.46 -5.39 27.18
C GLN A 536 -18.10 -5.23 26.54
N LEU A 537 -17.59 -4.01 26.42
CA LEU A 537 -16.32 -3.71 25.82
C LEU A 537 -15.20 -3.72 26.85
N GLN A 538 -14.14 -4.47 26.56
CA GLN A 538 -12.87 -4.39 27.27
C GLN A 538 -11.88 -3.57 26.44
N VAL A 539 -11.90 -2.24 26.60
CA VAL A 539 -10.98 -1.34 25.89
C VAL A 539 -9.92 -0.84 26.84
N LYS A 540 -8.65 -0.92 26.43
CA LYS A 540 -7.57 -0.23 27.16
C LYS A 540 -7.72 1.28 26.92
N GLN A 541 -7.63 2.08 27.97
CA GLN A 541 -7.83 3.55 27.91
C GLN A 541 -6.91 4.28 26.91
N ASP A 542 -5.73 3.76 26.65
CA ASP A 542 -4.73 4.32 25.74
C ASP A 542 -5.05 4.12 24.24
N VAL A 543 -6.09 3.34 23.91
CA VAL A 543 -6.50 3.02 22.54
C VAL A 543 -7.80 3.72 22.11
N VAL A 544 -8.44 4.48 23.02
CA VAL A 544 -9.73 5.13 22.71
C VAL A 544 -9.53 6.41 21.90
N SER A 545 -10.17 6.48 20.71
CA SER A 545 -10.10 7.68 19.86
C SER A 545 -10.89 8.85 20.46
N GLY A 546 -10.48 10.10 20.14
CA GLY A 546 -11.22 11.29 20.55
C GLY A 546 -12.68 11.28 20.09
N SER A 547 -12.96 10.78 18.89
CA SER A 547 -14.31 10.62 18.34
C SER A 547 -15.19 9.69 19.19
N ALA A 548 -14.63 8.53 19.62
CA ALA A 548 -15.36 7.60 20.48
C ALA A 548 -15.64 8.20 21.86
N LEU A 549 -14.68 8.93 22.44
CA LEU A 549 -14.87 9.66 23.69
C LEU A 549 -15.94 10.76 23.55
N ALA A 550 -15.95 11.49 22.43
CA ALA A 550 -16.95 12.55 22.21
C ALA A 550 -18.37 11.97 22.15
N VAL A 551 -18.56 10.87 21.44
CA VAL A 551 -19.86 10.18 21.38
C VAL A 551 -20.27 9.67 22.77
N HIS A 552 -19.35 9.03 23.53
CA HIS A 552 -19.66 8.50 24.85
C HIS A 552 -19.95 9.60 25.86
N ALA A 553 -19.17 10.69 25.89
CA ALA A 553 -19.42 11.85 26.74
C ALA A 553 -20.79 12.49 26.46
N ALA A 554 -21.18 12.62 25.18
CA ALA A 554 -22.50 13.12 24.79
C ALA A 554 -23.63 12.21 25.30
N ILE A 555 -23.44 10.89 25.29
CA ILE A 555 -24.40 9.90 25.81
C ILE A 555 -24.50 10.00 27.32
N LEU A 556 -23.39 10.12 28.04
CA LEU A 556 -23.38 10.33 29.49
C LEU A 556 -24.13 11.61 29.87
N ALA A 557 -23.93 12.69 29.14
CA ALA A 557 -24.68 13.93 29.35
C ALA A 557 -26.20 13.76 29.13
N ALA A 558 -26.59 13.09 28.06
CA ALA A 558 -27.97 12.78 27.73
C ALA A 558 -28.67 11.83 28.74
N THR A 559 -27.88 11.07 29.52
CA THR A 559 -28.36 10.19 30.60
C THR A 559 -28.27 10.84 32.00
N ALA A 560 -28.07 12.17 32.06
CA ALA A 560 -27.92 12.97 33.28
C ALA A 560 -26.67 12.63 34.13
N ASN A 561 -25.67 11.98 33.58
CA ASN A 561 -24.40 11.67 34.24
C ASN A 561 -23.33 12.74 33.89
N LEU A 562 -23.62 13.99 34.28
CA LEU A 562 -22.83 15.16 33.88
C LEU A 562 -21.39 15.17 34.38
N GLU A 563 -21.13 14.67 35.59
CA GLU A 563 -19.77 14.65 36.15
C GLU A 563 -18.84 13.75 35.34
N ASN A 564 -19.29 12.54 35.02
CA ASN A 564 -18.49 11.62 34.19
C ASN A 564 -18.39 12.15 32.74
N ALA A 565 -19.45 12.76 32.21
CA ALA A 565 -19.41 13.38 30.88
C ALA A 565 -18.33 14.46 30.78
N LYS A 566 -18.24 15.37 31.78
CA LYS A 566 -17.20 16.41 31.84
C LYS A 566 -15.79 15.81 32.01
N THR A 567 -15.66 14.78 32.85
CA THR A 567 -14.40 14.11 33.07
C THR A 567 -13.85 13.48 31.79
N GLU A 568 -14.68 12.84 30.99
CA GLU A 568 -14.29 12.30 29.70
C GLU A 568 -14.04 13.39 28.65
N ALA A 569 -14.92 14.40 28.59
CA ALA A 569 -14.73 15.51 27.67
C ALA A 569 -13.39 16.24 27.91
N ALA A 570 -12.96 16.38 29.15
CA ALA A 570 -11.67 16.99 29.51
C ALA A 570 -10.44 16.21 28.98
N GLN A 571 -10.57 14.91 28.66
CA GLN A 571 -9.50 14.09 28.09
C GLN A 571 -9.37 14.28 26.57
N ILE A 572 -10.34 14.91 25.93
CA ILE A 572 -10.40 15.04 24.47
C ILE A 572 -9.55 16.23 24.01
N LYS A 573 -8.67 15.97 23.06
CA LYS A 573 -7.95 17.01 22.33
C LYS A 573 -8.86 17.57 21.23
N ARG A 574 -9.42 18.74 21.45
CA ARG A 574 -10.39 19.40 20.53
C ARG A 574 -9.87 19.50 19.11
N GLU A 575 -8.58 19.75 18.94
CA GLU A 575 -7.93 19.84 17.64
C GLU A 575 -7.91 18.52 16.85
N GLN A 576 -8.32 17.42 17.44
CA GLN A 576 -8.43 16.12 16.77
C GLN A 576 -9.85 15.77 16.35
N LEU A 577 -10.85 16.51 16.83
CA LEU A 577 -12.25 16.27 16.52
C LEU A 577 -12.70 16.97 15.24
N LEU A 578 -13.68 16.37 14.57
CA LEU A 578 -14.47 17.03 13.53
C LEU A 578 -15.38 18.12 14.13
N PRO A 579 -15.76 19.15 13.37
CA PRO A 579 -16.62 20.23 13.88
C PRO A 579 -17.93 19.71 14.51
N GLU A 580 -18.55 18.71 13.91
CA GLU A 580 -19.80 18.13 14.41
C GLU A 580 -19.58 17.27 15.68
N GLU A 581 -18.40 16.66 15.84
CA GLU A 581 -18.02 15.97 17.08
C GLU A 581 -17.74 16.97 18.21
N GLN A 582 -17.12 18.11 17.91
CA GLN A 582 -16.94 19.19 18.87
C GLN A 582 -18.30 19.69 19.37
N ALA A 583 -19.27 19.86 18.45
CA ALA A 583 -20.62 20.27 18.80
C ALA A 583 -21.34 19.28 19.73
N LEU A 584 -21.02 17.98 19.67
CA LEU A 584 -21.60 16.98 20.59
C LEU A 584 -21.20 17.21 22.05
N VAL A 585 -20.04 17.78 22.30
CA VAL A 585 -19.45 17.95 23.64
C VAL A 585 -19.27 19.40 24.04
N GLU A 586 -19.70 20.36 23.22
CA GLU A 586 -19.52 21.82 23.45
C GLU A 586 -20.06 22.26 24.79
N SER A 587 -21.21 21.73 25.22
CA SER A 587 -21.82 22.06 26.51
C SER A 587 -21.12 21.44 27.72
N LEU A 588 -20.14 20.56 27.51
CA LEU A 588 -19.41 19.86 28.58
C LEU A 588 -18.01 20.43 28.82
N LEU A 589 -17.53 21.22 27.89
CA LEU A 589 -16.21 21.84 27.88
C LEU A 589 -16.29 23.32 28.22
#